data_929292dfe2713a4107ab4cab6de23479
#
_entry.id   929292dfe2713a4107ab4cab6de23479
#
_cell.length_a   1.000
_cell.length_b   1.000
_cell.length_c   1.000
_cell.angle_alpha   90.00
_cell.angle_beta   90.00
_cell.angle_gamma   90.00
#
_symmetry.space_group_name_H-M   'P 1'
#
loop_
_entity.id
_entity.type
_entity.pdbx_description
1 polymer ?
#
loop_
_entity_poly.entity_id
_entity_poly.type
_entity_poly.pdbx_seq_one_letter_code
_entity_poly.pdbx_strand_id
1 'polypeptide(L)'
;MGQLIEVSAKKFNKSIIFELNRSISGQEGMTFHNISQASLIDEISGQLALELFQNLDEIESIFIQSNMVTINFLRNIGDDTKVAEDTIKNFFIFYKESKEWK
;
A
#
# COMPACT_ATOMS: atom_id res chain seq x y z
N MET A 1 -5.20 -8.27 -18.79
CA MET A 1 -5.91 -7.11 -18.27
C MET A 1 -5.92 -7.08 -16.76
N GLY A 2 -5.63 -5.94 -16.18
CA GLY A 2 -5.61 -5.82 -14.75
C GLY A 2 -6.97 -5.81 -14.11
N GLN A 3 -7.00 -5.83 -12.81
CA GLN A 3 -8.24 -5.88 -12.05
C GLN A 3 -8.46 -4.55 -11.34
N LEU A 4 -9.67 -4.03 -11.41
CA LEU A 4 -10.01 -2.81 -10.69
C LEU A 4 -10.17 -3.14 -9.21
N ILE A 5 -9.57 -2.30 -8.38
CA ILE A 5 -9.61 -2.43 -6.95
C ILE A 5 -10.45 -1.30 -6.39
N GLU A 6 -11.38 -1.65 -5.51
CA GLU A 6 -12.13 -0.63 -4.78
C GLU A 6 -11.40 -0.34 -3.48
N VAL A 7 -11.20 0.93 -3.22
CA VAL A 7 -10.42 1.38 -2.09
C VAL A 7 -11.23 2.40 -1.31
N SER A 8 -11.37 2.16 -0.02
CA SER A 8 -11.97 3.13 0.90
C SER A 8 -10.87 3.69 1.78
N ALA A 9 -10.88 4.99 2.01
CA ALA A 9 -9.83 5.64 2.77
C ALA A 9 -10.41 6.36 3.98
N LYS A 10 -9.72 6.21 5.12
CA LYS A 10 -10.00 6.99 6.31
C LYS A 10 -8.76 7.76 6.67
N LYS A 11 -8.89 9.06 6.83
CA LYS A 11 -7.76 9.94 7.05
C LYS A 11 -7.77 10.48 8.48
N PHE A 12 -6.62 10.40 9.11
CA PHE A 12 -6.37 11.00 10.41
C PHE A 12 -5.28 12.06 10.24
N ASN A 13 -4.80 12.65 11.33
CA ASN A 13 -3.83 13.74 11.20
C ASN A 13 -2.57 13.30 10.49
N LYS A 14 -2.04 12.14 10.86
CA LYS A 14 -0.78 11.65 10.31
C LYS A 14 -0.89 10.24 9.77
N SER A 15 -2.08 9.72 9.62
CA SER A 15 -2.27 8.34 9.18
C SER A 15 -3.41 8.24 8.19
N ILE A 16 -3.27 7.33 7.24
CA ILE A 16 -4.34 6.99 6.32
C ILE A 16 -4.54 5.49 6.40
N ILE A 17 -5.79 5.07 6.55
CA ILE A 17 -6.13 3.65 6.54
C ILE A 17 -6.93 3.38 5.28
N PHE A 18 -6.42 2.49 4.44
CA PHE A 18 -7.12 2.06 3.24
C PHE A 18 -7.68 0.67 3.45
N GLU A 19 -8.92 0.49 3.04
CA GLU A 19 -9.55 -0.82 3.06
C GLU A 19 -9.87 -1.19 1.62
N LEU A 20 -9.36 -2.34 1.18
CA LEU A 20 -9.51 -2.79 -0.19
C LEU A 20 -10.55 -3.88 -0.27
N ASN A 21 -11.03 -4.17 -1.48
CA ASN A 21 -12.01 -5.23 -1.68
C ASN A 21 -11.36 -6.56 -1.99
N ARG A 22 -10.07 -6.69 -1.67
CA ARG A 22 -9.35 -7.96 -1.79
C ARG A 22 -8.27 -8.03 -0.73
N SER A 23 -7.90 -9.25 -0.37
CA SER A 23 -6.82 -9.45 0.60
C SER A 23 -5.47 -9.23 -0.05
N ILE A 24 -4.54 -8.65 0.71
CA ILE A 24 -3.18 -8.38 0.26
C ILE A 24 -2.21 -9.29 0.99
N SER A 25 -2.45 -9.57 2.26
CA SER A 25 -1.56 -10.39 3.05
C SER A 25 -2.38 -11.27 3.97
N GLY A 26 -1.69 -12.06 4.80
CA GLY A 26 -2.36 -12.89 5.77
C GLY A 26 -2.86 -12.09 6.95
N GLN A 27 -3.43 -12.80 7.92
CA GLN A 27 -4.02 -12.16 9.08
C GLN A 27 -2.99 -11.57 10.04
N GLU A 28 -1.77 -12.08 9.96
CA GLU A 28 -0.73 -11.62 10.88
C GLU A 28 -0.29 -10.20 10.60
N GLY A 29 -0.33 -9.81 9.34
CA GLY A 29 0.08 -8.48 9.00
C GLY A 29 1.58 -8.32 8.93
N MET A 30 2.02 -7.22 8.33
CA MET A 30 3.45 -6.91 8.21
C MET A 30 3.61 -5.41 8.32
N THR A 31 4.67 -5.00 9.02
CA THR A 31 5.00 -3.59 9.17
C THR A 31 6.31 -3.31 8.46
N PHE A 32 6.34 -2.25 7.67
CA PHE A 32 7.54 -1.83 6.94
C PHE A 32 7.91 -0.42 7.38
N HIS A 33 9.17 -0.24 7.75
CA HIS A 33 9.65 1.06 8.22
C HIS A 33 10.46 1.79 7.18
N ASN A 34 10.92 1.10 6.14
CA ASN A 34 11.72 1.75 5.11
C ASN A 34 11.72 0.89 3.85
N ILE A 35 12.30 1.45 2.80
CA ILE A 35 12.37 0.78 1.50
C ILE A 35 13.14 -0.52 1.59
N SER A 36 14.20 -0.54 2.38
CA SER A 36 15.01 -1.77 2.50
C SER A 36 14.19 -2.93 3.03
N GLN A 37 13.38 -2.68 4.05
CA GLN A 37 12.53 -3.73 4.60
C GLN A 37 11.50 -4.21 3.58
N ALA A 38 10.90 -3.27 2.86
CA ALA A 38 9.89 -3.64 1.87
C ALA A 38 10.51 -4.45 0.73
N SER A 39 11.71 -4.12 0.34
CA SER A 39 12.35 -4.81 -0.79
C SER A 39 12.78 -6.23 -0.46
N LEU A 40 12.86 -6.58 0.83
CA LEU A 40 13.20 -7.93 1.23
C LEU A 40 12.02 -8.89 1.11
N ILE A 41 10.82 -8.37 1.00
CA ILE A 41 9.61 -9.19 0.94
C ILE A 41 9.14 -9.27 -0.50
N ASP A 42 9.19 -10.45 -1.08
CA ASP A 42 8.86 -10.65 -2.50
C ASP A 42 7.40 -11.03 -2.69
N GLU A 43 6.55 -10.63 -1.76
CA GLU A 43 5.11 -10.87 -1.86
C GLU A 43 4.41 -9.56 -2.21
N ILE A 44 3.11 -9.65 -2.47
CA ILE A 44 2.32 -8.48 -2.83
C ILE A 44 2.48 -7.37 -1.79
N SER A 45 2.42 -7.73 -0.51
CA SER A 45 2.51 -6.71 0.54
C SER A 45 3.82 -5.95 0.50
N GLY A 46 4.94 -6.66 0.31
CA GLY A 46 6.23 -6.00 0.23
C GLY A 46 6.36 -5.13 -1.00
N GLN A 47 5.89 -5.61 -2.13
CA GLN A 47 5.97 -4.84 -3.37
C GLN A 47 5.07 -3.61 -3.33
N LEU A 48 3.88 -3.74 -2.74
CA LEU A 48 3.00 -2.59 -2.59
C LEU A 48 3.60 -1.56 -1.65
N ALA A 49 4.17 -2.01 -0.53
CA ALA A 49 4.82 -1.09 0.39
C ALA A 49 5.97 -0.36 -0.29
N LEU A 50 6.74 -1.07 -1.10
CA LEU A 50 7.84 -0.45 -1.83
C LEU A 50 7.34 0.67 -2.74
N GLU A 51 6.27 0.40 -3.48
CA GLU A 51 5.69 1.42 -4.35
C GLU A 51 5.22 2.63 -3.56
N LEU A 52 4.61 2.40 -2.40
CA LEU A 52 4.14 3.50 -1.58
C LEU A 52 5.29 4.32 -1.04
N PHE A 53 6.36 3.68 -0.59
CA PHE A 53 7.54 4.41 -0.14
C PHE A 53 8.14 5.25 -1.26
N GLN A 54 8.11 4.74 -2.48
CA GLN A 54 8.71 5.46 -3.61
C GLN A 54 7.88 6.64 -4.07
N ASN A 55 6.57 6.58 -3.86
CA ASN A 55 5.67 7.62 -4.37
C ASN A 55 5.24 8.63 -3.32
N LEU A 56 5.50 8.36 -2.05
CA LEU A 56 5.11 9.24 -0.95
C LEU A 56 6.34 9.59 -0.13
N ASP A 57 6.31 10.79 0.46
CA ASP A 57 7.43 11.29 1.25
C ASP A 57 7.13 11.20 2.73
N GLU A 58 8.19 11.08 3.51
CA GLU A 58 8.13 11.20 4.97
C GLU A 58 7.19 10.20 5.61
N ILE A 59 7.26 8.97 5.13
CA ILE A 59 6.49 7.88 5.72
C ILE A 59 7.25 7.33 6.92
N GLU A 60 6.56 7.21 8.04
CA GLU A 60 7.13 6.58 9.23
C GLU A 60 7.07 5.07 9.13
N SER A 61 5.91 4.54 8.74
CA SER A 61 5.74 3.11 8.60
C SER A 61 4.53 2.80 7.74
N ILE A 62 4.50 1.60 7.20
CA ILE A 62 3.35 1.07 6.46
C ILE A 62 3.01 -0.27 7.07
N PHE A 63 1.76 -0.43 7.49
CA PHE A 63 1.27 -1.69 8.05
C PHE A 63 0.23 -2.27 7.11
N ILE A 64 0.43 -3.52 6.73
CA ILE A 64 -0.49 -4.22 5.82
C ILE A 64 -0.97 -5.48 6.50
N GLN A 65 -2.28 -5.61 6.65
CA GLN A 65 -2.89 -6.79 7.25
C GLN A 65 -4.17 -7.11 6.50
N SER A 66 -4.29 -8.33 6.01
CA SER A 66 -5.44 -8.79 5.23
C SER A 66 -5.70 -7.83 4.08
N ASN A 67 -6.83 -7.11 4.12
CA ASN A 67 -7.21 -6.17 3.06
C ASN A 67 -7.02 -4.72 3.47
N MET A 68 -6.24 -4.48 4.53
CA MET A 68 -6.08 -3.11 5.05
C MET A 68 -4.64 -2.66 4.92
N VAL A 69 -4.47 -1.41 4.52
CA VAL A 69 -3.16 -0.78 4.40
C VAL A 69 -3.20 0.49 5.24
N THR A 70 -2.34 0.57 6.24
CA THR A 70 -2.22 1.75 7.09
C THR A 70 -0.89 2.42 6.83
N ILE A 71 -0.93 3.69 6.45
CA ILE A 71 0.28 4.47 6.20
C ILE A 71 0.39 5.53 7.28
N ASN A 72 1.49 5.48 8.04
CA ASN A 72 1.76 6.47 9.07
C ASN A 72 2.86 7.41 8.57
N PHE A 73 2.60 8.70 8.68
CA PHE A 73 3.51 9.72 8.20
C PHE A 73 4.24 10.41 9.35
N LEU A 74 5.38 10.98 9.04
CA LEU A 74 6.14 11.76 10.01
C LEU A 74 5.60 13.19 10.11
N ARG A 75 4.66 13.55 9.27
CA ARG A 75 4.08 14.88 9.21
C ARG A 75 2.58 14.78 9.00
N ASN A 76 1.91 15.92 9.08
CA ASN A 76 0.48 15.94 8.80
C ASN A 76 0.23 15.64 7.32
N ILE A 77 -0.90 14.99 7.06
CA ILE A 77 -1.24 14.57 5.71
C ILE A 77 -1.80 15.75 4.92
N GLY A 78 -1.28 15.93 3.70
CA GLY A 78 -1.81 16.90 2.76
C GLY A 78 -2.58 16.20 1.66
N ASP A 79 -2.05 16.24 0.44
CA ASP A 79 -2.69 15.60 -0.71
C ASP A 79 -2.34 14.13 -0.83
N ASP A 80 -1.70 13.58 0.18
CA ASP A 80 -1.15 12.24 0.13
C ASP A 80 -2.21 11.16 -0.03
N THR A 81 -3.42 11.40 0.45
CA THR A 81 -4.48 10.41 0.34
C THR A 81 -4.74 10.04 -1.12
N LYS A 82 -4.84 11.04 -1.99
CA LYS A 82 -5.09 10.78 -3.40
C LYS A 82 -3.89 10.08 -4.05
N VAL A 83 -2.70 10.54 -3.74
CA VAL A 83 -1.49 9.92 -4.31
C VAL A 83 -1.39 8.47 -3.88
N ALA A 84 -1.63 8.20 -2.60
CA ALA A 84 -1.57 6.83 -2.08
C ALA A 84 -2.67 5.97 -2.71
N GLU A 85 -3.87 6.50 -2.82
CA GLU A 85 -4.96 5.74 -3.42
C GLU A 85 -4.65 5.39 -4.87
N ASP A 86 -4.15 6.35 -5.63
CA ASP A 86 -3.78 6.11 -7.03
C ASP A 86 -2.65 5.09 -7.12
N THR A 87 -1.68 5.18 -6.22
CA THR A 87 -0.57 4.23 -6.20
C THR A 87 -1.08 2.82 -5.97
N ILE A 88 -1.99 2.64 -5.01
CA ILE A 88 -2.54 1.33 -4.72
C ILE A 88 -3.31 0.78 -5.92
N LYS A 89 -4.16 1.61 -6.51
CA LYS A 89 -4.96 1.16 -7.65
C LYS A 89 -4.08 0.80 -8.84
N ASN A 90 -3.11 1.63 -9.15
CA ASN A 90 -2.21 1.37 -10.26
C ASN A 90 -1.35 0.15 -10.01
N PHE A 91 -0.92 -0.03 -8.77
CA PHE A 91 -0.12 -1.20 -8.43
C PHE A 91 -0.85 -2.49 -8.81
N PHE A 92 -2.12 -2.60 -8.44
CA PHE A 92 -2.85 -3.83 -8.69
C PHE A 92 -3.14 -4.03 -10.17
N ILE A 93 -3.34 -2.95 -10.92
CA ILE A 93 -3.51 -3.07 -12.35
C ILE A 93 -2.26 -3.67 -13.00
N PHE A 94 -1.10 -3.10 -12.69
CA PHE A 94 0.13 -3.54 -13.34
C PHE A 94 0.66 -4.84 -12.75
N TYR A 95 0.53 -5.01 -11.44
CA TYR A 95 0.99 -6.23 -10.80
C TYR A 95 0.20 -7.43 -11.32
N LYS A 96 -1.11 -7.27 -11.41
CA LYS A 96 -1.98 -8.34 -11.89
C LYS A 96 -1.62 -8.72 -13.31
N GLU A 97 -1.40 -7.74 -14.14
CA GLU A 97 -1.01 -8.01 -15.51
C GLU A 97 0.32 -8.74 -15.59
N SER A 98 1.26 -8.42 -14.71
CA SER A 98 2.55 -9.08 -14.72
C SER A 98 2.48 -10.52 -14.26
N LYS A 99 1.45 -10.91 -13.53
CA LYS A 99 1.39 -12.23 -12.93
C LYS A 99 0.38 -13.16 -13.56
N GLU A 100 -0.57 -12.60 -14.27
CA GLU A 100 -1.71 -13.39 -14.73
C GLU A 100 -1.37 -14.49 -15.71
N TRP A 101 -0.41 -14.25 -16.53
CA TRP A 101 -0.09 -15.23 -17.57
C TRP A 101 0.84 -16.33 -17.08
N LYS A 102 1.11 -16.36 -15.83
CA LYS A 102 1.93 -17.43 -15.24
C LYS A 102 1.16 -18.74 -15.07
#